data_3d0f6db432dbb574c0802a9482b5b31b
#
_entry.id   3d0f6db432dbb574c0802a9482b5b31b
#
_cell.length_a   1.000
_cell.length_b   1.000
_cell.length_c   1.000
_cell.angle_alpha   90.00
_cell.angle_beta   90.00
_cell.angle_gamma   90.00
#
_symmetry.space_group_name_H-M   'P 1'
#
loop_
_entity.id
_entity.type
_entity.pdbx_description
1 polymer ?
#
loop_
_entity_poly.entity_id
_entity_poly.type
_entity_poly.pdbx_seq_one_letter_code
_entity_poly.pdbx_strand_id
1 'polypeptide(L)'
;MYKFSGRIIFSNKYVSSKLNSYKINQMSLNKNNTQSLFYIFIITHLILWTLIPSVTNNNLPLDTIEALAWGGNLDWGFNKHPPASAFFSEFFYQIFGSQDWAYYLLSQIFVVIAFIVVFKFADELFKNKTLSLISVLLLEGIYFYNFTTPEFNVNVCQLPFWSLCVYYSWKLFEKQEVTFKDCFWLGVFAAFGFLSKYLFIYLLIAIDVLFFYTIFIKKYKKLDFKYLVSLEVFIVLLVPHIIWLINNDYATITYGLTRTGLENSSLLDHVIYPLIFLGKQVGLLIPFFIMSFFLVKKFKFKISLKDKKL
;
A
#
# COMPACT_ATOMS: atom_id res chain seq x y z
N MET A 1 -4.99 -46.30 -22.12
CA MET A 1 -4.50 -45.11 -22.82
C MET A 1 -5.64 -44.09 -22.85
N TYR A 2 -5.79 -43.32 -21.77
CA TYR A 2 -6.82 -42.28 -21.68
C TYR A 2 -6.11 -40.93 -21.62
N LYS A 3 -6.29 -40.13 -22.68
CA LYS A 3 -5.87 -38.72 -22.74
C LYS A 3 -6.84 -37.86 -21.91
N PHE A 4 -6.42 -37.35 -20.76
CA PHE A 4 -7.08 -36.26 -20.10
C PHE A 4 -6.52 -34.93 -20.65
N SER A 5 -7.20 -34.38 -21.66
CA SER A 5 -7.03 -33.03 -22.14
C SER A 5 -7.97 -32.10 -21.31
N GLY A 6 -7.51 -31.68 -20.16
CA GLY A 6 -8.21 -30.69 -19.33
C GLY A 6 -7.64 -29.30 -19.55
N ARG A 7 -7.95 -28.63 -20.66
CA ARG A 7 -7.84 -27.17 -20.76
C ARG A 7 -8.89 -26.54 -19.85
N ILE A 8 -8.48 -26.10 -18.67
CA ILE A 8 -9.30 -25.17 -17.87
C ILE A 8 -9.15 -23.79 -18.52
N ILE A 9 -10.00 -23.55 -19.51
CA ILE A 9 -10.25 -22.20 -20.03
C ILE A 9 -10.94 -21.46 -18.88
N PHE A 10 -10.28 -20.48 -18.28
CA PHE A 10 -10.93 -19.47 -17.44
C PHE A 10 -11.91 -18.70 -18.34
N SER A 11 -13.09 -19.27 -18.53
CA SER A 11 -14.15 -18.61 -19.23
C SER A 11 -14.59 -17.41 -18.38
N ASN A 12 -14.24 -16.21 -18.84
CA ASN A 12 -14.79 -14.94 -18.38
C ASN A 12 -16.34 -14.97 -18.31
N LYS A 13 -16.98 -15.89 -19.00
CA LYS A 13 -18.42 -16.16 -18.93
C LYS A 13 -18.88 -16.76 -17.60
N TYR A 14 -18.06 -17.58 -16.92
CA TYR A 14 -18.50 -18.24 -15.67
C TYR A 14 -18.42 -17.30 -14.45
N VAL A 15 -17.46 -16.41 -14.40
CA VAL A 15 -17.38 -15.36 -13.38
C VAL A 15 -18.46 -14.31 -13.63
N SER A 16 -18.69 -13.93 -14.89
CA SER A 16 -19.74 -12.99 -15.29
C SER A 16 -21.15 -13.53 -15.06
N SER A 17 -21.45 -14.80 -15.35
CA SER A 17 -22.80 -15.35 -15.21
C SER A 17 -23.21 -15.63 -13.76
N LYS A 18 -22.28 -16.00 -12.87
CA LYS A 18 -22.57 -16.19 -11.44
C LYS A 18 -22.61 -14.88 -10.64
N LEU A 19 -21.83 -13.87 -11.02
CA LEU A 19 -21.94 -12.51 -10.44
C LEU A 19 -23.25 -11.83 -10.88
N ASN A 20 -23.74 -12.10 -12.09
CA ASN A 20 -25.05 -11.61 -12.56
C ASN A 20 -26.25 -12.31 -11.89
N SER A 21 -26.10 -13.50 -11.30
CA SER A 21 -27.18 -14.16 -10.54
C SER A 21 -27.39 -13.60 -9.14
N TYR A 22 -26.44 -12.81 -8.63
CA TYR A 22 -26.65 -11.98 -7.44
C TYR A 22 -27.31 -10.68 -7.92
N LYS A 23 -28.64 -10.64 -8.01
CA LYS A 23 -29.39 -9.40 -8.00
C LYS A 23 -29.02 -8.62 -6.73
N ILE A 24 -27.93 -7.89 -6.77
CA ILE A 24 -27.73 -6.71 -5.96
C ILE A 24 -28.91 -5.82 -6.33
N ASN A 25 -29.91 -5.70 -5.46
CA ASN A 25 -30.96 -4.70 -5.63
C ASN A 25 -30.22 -3.37 -5.79
N GLN A 26 -30.15 -2.91 -7.02
CA GLN A 26 -29.34 -1.82 -7.50
C GLN A 26 -29.77 -0.53 -6.80
N MET A 27 -28.94 -0.06 -5.89
CA MET A 27 -28.60 1.33 -5.90
C MET A 27 -27.58 1.49 -7.06
N SER A 28 -28.04 1.39 -8.30
CA SER A 28 -27.20 1.68 -9.47
C SER A 28 -27.04 3.18 -9.53
N LEU A 29 -26.10 3.70 -8.77
CA LEU A 29 -25.52 4.98 -9.10
C LEU A 29 -25.05 4.83 -10.55
N ASN A 30 -25.48 5.70 -11.43
CA ASN A 30 -25.03 5.74 -12.82
C ASN A 30 -23.50 5.71 -12.79
N LYS A 31 -22.85 4.92 -13.64
CA LYS A 31 -21.40 4.74 -13.70
C LYS A 31 -20.64 6.08 -13.70
N ASN A 32 -21.18 7.09 -14.38
CA ASN A 32 -20.62 8.43 -14.43
C ASN A 32 -20.73 9.15 -13.08
N ASN A 33 -21.84 9.00 -12.37
CA ASN A 33 -22.04 9.62 -11.06
C ASN A 33 -21.08 9.03 -10.01
N THR A 34 -20.82 7.71 -10.04
CA THR A 34 -19.88 7.08 -9.10
C THR A 34 -18.45 7.56 -9.31
N GLN A 35 -18.05 7.74 -10.56
CA GLN A 35 -16.70 8.25 -10.86
C GLN A 35 -16.57 9.73 -10.45
N SER A 36 -17.61 10.54 -10.67
CA SER A 36 -17.63 11.93 -10.20
C SER A 36 -17.56 12.01 -8.67
N LEU A 37 -18.30 11.14 -7.96
CA LEU A 37 -18.24 11.06 -6.50
C LEU A 37 -16.84 10.68 -6.01
N PHE A 38 -16.14 9.78 -6.70
CA PHE A 38 -14.75 9.46 -6.38
C PHE A 38 -13.84 10.68 -6.51
N TYR A 39 -13.94 11.45 -7.60
CA TYR A 39 -13.13 12.67 -7.78
C TYR A 39 -13.48 13.74 -6.73
N ILE A 40 -14.75 13.94 -6.43
CA ILE A 40 -15.17 14.86 -5.37
C ILE A 40 -14.55 14.42 -4.03
N PHE A 41 -14.62 13.14 -3.71
CA PHE A 41 -14.06 12.60 -2.48
C PHE A 41 -12.56 12.87 -2.36
N ILE A 42 -11.75 12.50 -3.37
CA ILE A 42 -10.28 12.68 -3.30
C ILE A 42 -9.87 14.16 -3.26
N ILE A 43 -10.59 15.03 -3.99
CA ILE A 43 -10.33 16.47 -3.97
C ILE A 43 -10.70 17.06 -2.60
N THR A 44 -11.85 16.66 -2.05
CA THR A 44 -12.28 17.12 -0.71
C THR A 44 -11.31 16.65 0.36
N HIS A 45 -10.88 15.37 0.31
CA HIS A 45 -9.87 14.81 1.21
C HIS A 45 -8.56 15.62 1.14
N LEU A 46 -8.03 15.81 -0.08
CA LEU A 46 -6.81 16.58 -0.31
C LEU A 46 -6.90 17.99 0.29
N ILE A 47 -8.02 18.71 0.02
CA ILE A 47 -8.21 20.07 0.48
C ILE A 47 -8.34 20.12 2.01
N LEU A 48 -9.21 19.30 2.59
CA LEU A 48 -9.48 19.34 4.04
C LEU A 48 -8.23 18.97 4.85
N TRP A 49 -7.58 17.88 4.51
CA TRP A 49 -6.40 17.40 5.24
C TRP A 49 -5.11 18.20 4.94
N THR A 50 -5.14 19.09 3.94
CA THR A 50 -4.09 20.09 3.72
C THR A 50 -4.41 21.37 4.48
N LEU A 51 -5.61 21.94 4.30
CA LEU A 51 -5.94 23.27 4.82
C LEU A 51 -6.15 23.27 6.34
N ILE A 52 -6.86 22.27 6.89
CA ILE A 52 -7.15 22.26 8.33
C ILE A 52 -5.86 22.30 9.15
N PRO A 53 -4.89 21.38 8.98
CA PRO A 53 -3.65 21.44 9.74
C PRO A 53 -2.81 22.69 9.43
N SER A 54 -2.89 23.24 8.21
CA SER A 54 -2.18 24.47 7.84
C SER A 54 -2.66 25.70 8.61
N VAL A 55 -3.93 25.74 9.03
CA VAL A 55 -4.49 26.87 9.76
C VAL A 55 -4.60 26.63 11.27
N THR A 56 -4.54 25.38 11.72
CA THR A 56 -4.70 25.02 13.14
C THR A 56 -3.38 24.77 13.85
N ASN A 57 -2.36 24.32 13.13
CA ASN A 57 -1.06 24.01 13.71
C ASN A 57 -0.13 25.23 13.62
N ASN A 58 0.63 25.46 14.68
CA ASN A 58 1.63 26.54 14.72
C ASN A 58 2.98 26.12 14.16
N ASN A 59 3.23 24.82 14.04
CA ASN A 59 4.48 24.24 13.54
C ASN A 59 4.18 22.95 12.77
N LEU A 60 5.10 22.56 11.90
CA LEU A 60 5.09 21.23 11.28
C LEU A 60 5.28 20.14 12.34
N PRO A 61 4.71 18.95 12.11
CA PRO A 61 4.97 17.78 12.92
C PRO A 61 6.46 17.37 12.91
N LEU A 62 6.89 16.73 14.00
CA LEU A 62 8.32 16.45 14.26
C LEU A 62 8.99 15.62 13.15
N ASP A 63 8.37 14.53 12.71
CA ASP A 63 8.95 13.67 11.68
C ASP A 63 9.05 14.39 10.33
N THR A 64 8.16 15.36 10.05
CA THR A 64 8.23 16.20 8.85
C THR A 64 9.42 17.16 8.92
N ILE A 65 9.65 17.81 10.08
CA ILE A 65 10.80 18.69 10.29
C ILE A 65 12.09 17.88 10.16
N GLU A 66 12.12 16.69 10.72
CA GLU A 66 13.27 15.78 10.66
C GLU A 66 13.58 15.36 9.20
N ALA A 67 12.55 15.01 8.42
CA ALA A 67 12.69 14.69 7.01
C ALA A 67 13.22 15.87 6.18
N LEU A 68 12.80 17.09 6.48
CA LEU A 68 13.33 18.32 5.87
C LEU A 68 14.80 18.56 6.23
N ALA A 69 15.16 18.41 7.51
CA ALA A 69 16.54 18.58 7.95
C ALA A 69 17.49 17.58 7.29
N TRP A 70 17.04 16.37 7.07
CA TRP A 70 17.80 15.34 6.34
C TRP A 70 17.85 15.63 4.84
N GLY A 71 16.74 16.10 4.26
CA GLY A 71 16.63 16.41 2.84
C GLY A 71 17.70 17.38 2.36
N GLY A 72 18.02 18.40 3.16
CA GLY A 72 19.04 19.38 2.82
C GLY A 72 20.45 18.80 2.60
N ASN A 73 20.74 17.60 3.09
CA ASN A 73 22.01 16.91 2.87
C ASN A 73 22.00 15.97 1.65
N LEU A 74 20.82 15.54 1.18
CA LEU A 74 20.61 14.58 0.08
C LEU A 74 21.44 13.30 0.20
N ASP A 75 21.68 12.83 1.42
CA ASP A 75 22.36 11.57 1.69
C ASP A 75 21.49 10.35 1.35
N TRP A 76 22.13 9.27 0.97
CA TRP A 76 21.43 8.03 0.61
C TRP A 76 20.96 7.20 1.81
N GLY A 77 20.98 7.76 2.99
CA GLY A 77 20.47 7.16 4.22
C GLY A 77 20.68 8.09 5.42
N PHE A 78 19.95 7.81 6.49
CA PHE A 78 19.98 8.58 7.73
C PHE A 78 19.95 7.63 8.93
N ASN A 79 20.33 8.13 10.11
CA ASN A 79 20.43 7.29 11.31
C ASN A 79 19.15 6.50 11.60
N LYS A 80 17.97 7.11 11.42
CA LYS A 80 16.68 6.48 11.76
C LYS A 80 16.02 5.79 10.60
N HIS A 81 16.17 6.32 9.38
CA HIS A 81 15.33 5.94 8.24
C HIS A 81 16.12 5.91 6.92
N PRO A 82 15.66 5.10 5.94
CA PRO A 82 16.08 5.20 4.54
C PRO A 82 15.71 6.57 3.94
N PRO A 83 16.26 6.93 2.74
CA PRO A 83 16.29 8.31 2.26
C PRO A 83 14.99 8.84 1.64
N ALA A 84 14.02 8.01 1.25
CA ALA A 84 12.94 8.45 0.37
C ALA A 84 12.08 9.58 0.95
N SER A 85 11.73 9.55 2.24
CA SER A 85 10.94 10.62 2.84
C SER A 85 11.69 11.96 2.82
N ALA A 86 12.99 11.94 3.08
CA ALA A 86 13.84 13.12 3.02
C ALA A 86 13.94 13.68 1.59
N PHE A 87 14.11 12.83 0.59
CA PHE A 87 14.18 13.24 -0.82
C PHE A 87 12.86 13.87 -1.31
N PHE A 88 11.72 13.33 -0.93
CA PHE A 88 10.42 13.93 -1.29
C PHE A 88 10.20 15.25 -0.56
N SER A 89 10.60 15.37 0.70
CA SER A 89 10.55 16.63 1.44
C SER A 89 11.44 17.69 0.81
N GLU A 90 12.68 17.34 0.46
CA GLU A 90 13.60 18.26 -0.20
C GLU A 90 13.10 18.69 -1.59
N PHE A 91 12.55 17.77 -2.39
CA PHE A 91 11.93 18.11 -3.66
C PHE A 91 10.84 19.18 -3.51
N PHE A 92 10.00 19.06 -2.45
CA PHE A 92 8.97 20.07 -2.16
C PHE A 92 9.57 21.37 -1.65
N TYR A 93 10.65 21.30 -0.86
CA TYR A 93 11.37 22.48 -0.40
C TYR A 93 11.94 23.29 -1.56
N GLN A 94 12.51 22.66 -2.56
CA GLN A 94 13.05 23.33 -3.75
C GLN A 94 11.96 24.05 -4.56
N ILE A 95 10.70 23.64 -4.46
CA ILE A 95 9.58 24.26 -5.18
C ILE A 95 8.90 25.34 -4.34
N PHE A 96 8.61 25.04 -3.06
CA PHE A 96 7.74 25.84 -2.20
C PHE A 96 8.48 26.55 -1.06
N GLY A 97 9.76 26.22 -0.83
CA GLY A 97 10.52 26.75 0.30
C GLY A 97 9.98 26.28 1.66
N SER A 98 10.09 27.17 2.66
CA SER A 98 9.70 26.89 4.05
C SER A 98 8.20 27.12 4.34
N GLN A 99 7.33 26.82 3.38
CA GLN A 99 5.88 27.01 3.54
C GLN A 99 5.24 25.75 4.14
N ASP A 100 4.76 25.81 5.37
CA ASP A 100 4.22 24.67 6.11
C ASP A 100 3.09 23.94 5.36
N TRP A 101 2.19 24.67 4.70
CA TRP A 101 1.10 24.08 3.93
C TRP A 101 1.57 23.12 2.82
N ALA A 102 2.76 23.36 2.27
CA ALA A 102 3.30 22.53 1.20
C ALA A 102 3.61 21.11 1.68
N TYR A 103 4.01 20.94 2.92
CA TYR A 103 4.35 19.61 3.48
C TYR A 103 3.10 18.85 3.91
N TYR A 104 2.04 19.55 4.33
CA TYR A 104 0.72 18.94 4.47
C TYR A 104 0.19 18.49 3.10
N LEU A 105 0.35 19.33 2.06
CA LEU A 105 -0.01 18.97 0.68
C LEU A 105 0.79 17.75 0.18
N LEU A 106 2.11 17.71 0.39
CA LEU A 106 2.96 16.57 0.04
C LEU A 106 2.39 15.28 0.64
N SER A 107 2.08 15.32 1.93
CA SER A 107 1.51 14.17 2.64
C SER A 107 0.21 13.70 1.99
N GLN A 108 -0.70 14.63 1.72
CA GLN A 108 -2.00 14.30 1.13
C GLN A 108 -1.91 13.83 -0.32
N ILE A 109 -0.93 14.28 -1.09
CA ILE A 109 -0.66 13.74 -2.43
C ILE A 109 -0.34 12.24 -2.34
N PHE A 110 0.48 11.82 -1.38
CA PHE A 110 0.82 10.41 -1.19
C PHE A 110 -0.40 9.56 -0.81
N VAL A 111 -1.26 10.06 0.07
CA VAL A 111 -2.52 9.41 0.43
C VAL A 111 -3.45 9.29 -0.78
N VAL A 112 -3.63 10.39 -1.52
CA VAL A 112 -4.51 10.43 -2.70
C VAL A 112 -4.01 9.49 -3.81
N ILE A 113 -2.70 9.39 -4.03
CA ILE A 113 -2.14 8.40 -4.97
C ILE A 113 -2.53 6.98 -4.54
N ALA A 114 -2.43 6.65 -3.23
CA ALA A 114 -2.87 5.34 -2.73
C ALA A 114 -4.36 5.11 -2.99
N PHE A 115 -5.23 6.10 -2.75
CA PHE A 115 -6.67 6.03 -3.05
C PHE A 115 -6.96 5.79 -4.53
N ILE A 116 -6.25 6.49 -5.43
CA ILE A 116 -6.39 6.32 -6.89
C ILE A 116 -6.01 4.88 -7.29
N VAL A 117 -4.91 4.35 -6.74
CA VAL A 117 -4.46 3.00 -7.04
C VAL A 117 -5.46 1.96 -6.52
N VAL A 118 -5.96 2.13 -5.29
CA VAL A 118 -6.97 1.22 -4.70
C VAL A 118 -8.27 1.26 -5.50
N PHE A 119 -8.74 2.46 -5.92
CA PHE A 119 -9.93 2.58 -6.77
C PHE A 119 -9.75 1.83 -8.09
N LYS A 120 -8.60 2.03 -8.75
CA LYS A 120 -8.27 1.37 -10.02
C LYS A 120 -8.18 -0.15 -9.85
N PHE A 121 -7.49 -0.61 -8.82
CA PHE A 121 -7.36 -2.03 -8.51
C PHE A 121 -8.73 -2.68 -8.27
N ALA A 122 -9.55 -2.07 -7.42
CA ALA A 122 -10.91 -2.55 -7.12
C ALA A 122 -11.81 -2.55 -8.36
N ASP A 123 -11.68 -1.55 -9.26
CA ASP A 123 -12.45 -1.49 -10.51
C ASP A 123 -12.06 -2.61 -11.48
N GLU A 124 -10.78 -2.91 -11.58
CA GLU A 124 -10.31 -4.03 -12.40
C GLU A 124 -10.69 -5.40 -11.79
N LEU A 125 -10.69 -5.51 -10.45
CA LEU A 125 -11.02 -6.73 -9.73
C LEU A 125 -12.53 -7.02 -9.73
N PHE A 126 -13.36 -6.04 -9.34
CA PHE A 126 -14.80 -6.21 -9.16
C PHE A 126 -15.61 -5.91 -10.42
N LYS A 127 -15.05 -5.17 -11.39
CA LYS A 127 -15.76 -4.65 -12.57
C LYS A 127 -16.99 -3.84 -12.19
N ASN A 128 -16.96 -3.16 -11.05
CA ASN A 128 -18.08 -2.43 -10.47
C ASN A 128 -17.59 -1.15 -9.78
N LYS A 129 -17.91 0.00 -10.37
CA LYS A 129 -17.50 1.33 -9.87
C LYS A 129 -17.99 1.64 -8.45
N THR A 130 -19.17 1.14 -8.09
CA THR A 130 -19.71 1.36 -6.73
C THR A 130 -18.91 0.58 -5.69
N LEU A 131 -18.54 -0.67 -5.98
CA LEU A 131 -17.65 -1.43 -5.09
C LEU A 131 -16.26 -0.80 -5.02
N SER A 132 -15.76 -0.26 -6.13
CA SER A 132 -14.48 0.45 -6.16
C SER A 132 -14.50 1.70 -5.27
N LEU A 133 -15.59 2.49 -5.34
CA LEU A 133 -15.76 3.64 -4.46
C LEU A 133 -15.86 3.23 -3.00
N ILE A 134 -16.66 2.20 -2.68
CA ILE A 134 -16.78 1.69 -1.31
C ILE A 134 -15.41 1.23 -0.78
N SER A 135 -14.61 0.55 -1.60
CA SER A 135 -13.26 0.10 -1.20
C SER A 135 -12.38 1.27 -0.78
N VAL A 136 -12.45 2.39 -1.48
CA VAL A 136 -11.69 3.59 -1.11
C VAL A 136 -12.28 4.28 0.12
N LEU A 137 -13.62 4.43 0.18
CA LEU A 137 -14.28 5.04 1.34
C LEU A 137 -13.99 4.27 2.63
N LEU A 138 -13.84 2.95 2.57
CA LEU A 138 -13.49 2.14 3.73
C LEU A 138 -12.10 2.46 4.29
N LEU A 139 -11.18 2.98 3.47
CA LEU A 139 -9.86 3.43 3.94
C LEU A 139 -9.97 4.64 4.88
N GLU A 140 -10.99 5.50 4.72
CA GLU A 140 -11.27 6.58 5.67
C GLU A 140 -11.67 6.08 7.06
N GLY A 141 -12.14 4.85 7.18
CA GLY A 141 -12.34 4.19 8.47
C GLY A 141 -11.04 3.75 9.15
N ILE A 142 -9.91 3.86 8.47
CA ILE A 142 -8.60 3.47 8.98
C ILE A 142 -7.82 4.73 9.37
N TYR A 143 -7.51 4.86 10.66
CA TYR A 143 -6.81 6.00 11.25
C TYR A 143 -5.55 6.46 10.49
N PHE A 144 -4.85 5.52 9.87
CA PHE A 144 -3.61 5.79 9.13
C PHE A 144 -3.81 6.41 7.73
N TYR A 145 -5.04 6.65 7.29
CA TYR A 145 -5.33 7.34 6.03
C TYR A 145 -5.87 8.75 6.22
N ASN A 146 -6.06 9.19 7.47
CA ASN A 146 -6.59 10.51 7.80
C ASN A 146 -5.85 11.17 8.97
N PHE A 147 -6.14 10.82 10.23
CA PHE A 147 -5.66 11.57 11.41
C PHE A 147 -4.13 11.60 11.57
N THR A 148 -3.40 10.61 11.11
CA THR A 148 -1.92 10.61 11.17
C THR A 148 -1.28 11.21 9.93
N THR A 149 -2.03 11.44 8.87
CA THR A 149 -1.48 11.87 7.57
C THR A 149 -1.13 13.35 7.44
N PRO A 150 -1.53 14.28 8.33
CA PRO A 150 -0.92 15.60 8.33
C PRO A 150 0.60 15.58 8.54
N GLU A 151 1.13 14.55 9.23
CA GLU A 151 2.56 14.36 9.38
C GLU A 151 3.15 13.59 8.19
N PHE A 152 3.89 14.28 7.31
CA PHE A 152 4.65 13.59 6.27
C PHE A 152 5.84 12.88 6.89
N ASN A 153 5.74 11.58 7.00
CA ASN A 153 6.75 10.71 7.57
C ASN A 153 6.94 9.43 6.72
N VAL A 154 7.81 8.56 7.14
CA VAL A 154 8.11 7.30 6.46
C VAL A 154 6.89 6.39 6.29
N ASN A 155 5.87 6.49 7.18
CA ASN A 155 4.66 5.69 7.07
C ASN A 155 3.75 6.20 5.95
N VAL A 156 3.58 7.52 5.84
CA VAL A 156 2.82 8.15 4.75
C VAL A 156 3.58 7.98 3.43
N CYS A 157 4.90 8.19 3.45
CA CYS A 157 5.76 8.03 2.26
C CYS A 157 5.61 6.65 1.61
N GLN A 158 5.45 5.58 2.38
CA GLN A 158 5.31 4.23 1.82
C GLN A 158 3.89 3.88 1.29
N LEU A 159 2.82 4.61 1.67
CA LEU A 159 1.42 4.26 1.32
C LEU A 159 1.17 4.02 -0.16
N PRO A 160 1.58 4.92 -1.09
CA PRO A 160 1.36 4.69 -2.51
C PRO A 160 2.13 3.47 -3.03
N PHE A 161 3.32 3.22 -2.50
CA PHE A 161 4.14 2.08 -2.92
C PHE A 161 3.55 0.74 -2.44
N TRP A 162 2.92 0.69 -1.25
CA TRP A 162 2.13 -0.46 -0.81
C TRP A 162 1.03 -0.81 -1.81
N SER A 163 0.21 0.17 -2.15
CA SER A 163 -0.91 -0.04 -3.07
C SER A 163 -0.44 -0.40 -4.48
N LEU A 164 0.63 0.24 -4.97
CA LEU A 164 1.22 -0.03 -6.27
C LEU A 164 1.85 -1.43 -6.35
N CYS A 165 2.61 -1.86 -5.33
CA CYS A 165 3.18 -3.20 -5.30
C CYS A 165 2.09 -4.28 -5.30
N VAL A 166 1.05 -4.13 -4.48
CA VAL A 166 -0.09 -5.07 -4.47
C VAL A 166 -0.79 -5.10 -5.84
N TYR A 167 -1.05 -3.93 -6.43
CA TYR A 167 -1.71 -3.83 -7.73
C TYR A 167 -0.89 -4.47 -8.85
N TYR A 168 0.43 -4.18 -8.94
CA TYR A 168 1.28 -4.75 -9.99
C TYR A 168 1.53 -6.24 -9.78
N SER A 169 1.67 -6.70 -8.54
CA SER A 169 1.74 -8.13 -8.23
C SER A 169 0.46 -8.85 -8.67
N TRP A 170 -0.72 -8.30 -8.35
CA TRP A 170 -1.98 -8.85 -8.81
C TRP A 170 -2.07 -8.90 -10.35
N LYS A 171 -1.61 -7.86 -11.05
CA LYS A 171 -1.56 -7.87 -12.53
C LYS A 171 -0.71 -9.00 -13.07
N LEU A 172 0.44 -9.26 -12.45
CA LEU A 172 1.31 -10.38 -12.82
C LEU A 172 0.66 -11.74 -12.55
N PHE A 173 -0.18 -11.86 -11.51
CA PHE A 173 -0.95 -13.08 -11.24
C PHE A 173 -2.12 -13.26 -12.20
N GLU A 174 -2.86 -12.20 -12.52
CA GLU A 174 -4.06 -12.28 -13.36
C GLU A 174 -3.73 -12.50 -14.83
N LYS A 175 -2.70 -11.85 -15.37
CA LYS A 175 -2.32 -11.95 -16.77
C LYS A 175 -1.73 -13.32 -17.10
N GLN A 176 -2.10 -13.88 -18.26
CA GLN A 176 -1.50 -15.11 -18.76
C GLN A 176 -0.02 -14.93 -19.13
N GLU A 177 0.31 -13.79 -19.74
CA GLU A 177 1.66 -13.44 -20.14
C GLU A 177 2.24 -12.37 -19.22
N VAL A 178 3.44 -12.60 -18.74
CA VAL A 178 4.23 -11.67 -17.96
C VAL A 178 4.83 -10.62 -18.90
N THR A 179 4.69 -9.34 -18.56
CA THR A 179 5.26 -8.25 -19.35
C THR A 179 6.48 -7.65 -18.64
N PHE A 180 7.52 -7.32 -19.39
CA PHE A 180 8.69 -6.60 -18.86
C PHE A 180 8.28 -5.30 -18.15
N LYS A 181 7.32 -4.56 -18.72
CA LYS A 181 6.83 -3.30 -18.16
C LYS A 181 6.23 -3.48 -16.76
N ASP A 182 5.40 -4.51 -16.54
CA ASP A 182 4.78 -4.72 -15.24
C ASP A 182 5.84 -5.17 -14.20
N CYS A 183 6.81 -6.00 -14.61
CA CYS A 183 7.93 -6.39 -13.76
C CYS A 183 8.83 -5.20 -13.41
N PHE A 184 9.18 -4.35 -14.39
CA PHE A 184 9.97 -3.14 -14.16
C PHE A 184 9.31 -2.22 -13.11
N TRP A 185 8.02 -1.91 -13.28
CA TRP A 185 7.32 -1.05 -12.34
C TRP A 185 7.16 -1.68 -10.96
N LEU A 186 6.97 -3.00 -10.88
CA LEU A 186 6.96 -3.68 -9.58
C LEU A 186 8.31 -3.50 -8.87
N GLY A 187 9.43 -3.67 -9.58
CA GLY A 187 10.77 -3.44 -9.02
C GLY A 187 10.99 -2.01 -8.54
N VAL A 188 10.56 -1.02 -9.35
CA VAL A 188 10.63 0.42 -8.99
C VAL A 188 9.84 0.70 -7.70
N PHE A 189 8.57 0.28 -7.65
CA PHE A 189 7.73 0.56 -6.48
C PHE A 189 8.18 -0.22 -5.24
N ALA A 190 8.69 -1.43 -5.41
CA ALA A 190 9.30 -2.20 -4.33
C ALA A 190 10.52 -1.47 -3.74
N ALA A 191 11.40 -0.92 -4.59
CA ALA A 191 12.57 -0.16 -4.16
C ALA A 191 12.18 1.11 -3.41
N PHE A 192 11.29 1.94 -3.96
CA PHE A 192 10.83 3.15 -3.29
C PHE A 192 10.08 2.86 -1.99
N GLY A 193 9.29 1.79 -1.94
CA GLY A 193 8.63 1.35 -0.72
C GLY A 193 9.65 0.96 0.36
N PHE A 194 10.67 0.20 0.01
CA PHE A 194 11.75 -0.20 0.93
C PHE A 194 12.61 1.00 1.36
N LEU A 195 12.94 1.90 0.41
CA LEU A 195 13.65 3.15 0.69
C LEU A 195 12.82 4.15 1.49
N SER A 196 11.50 3.97 1.59
CA SER A 196 10.66 4.74 2.49
C SER A 196 10.74 4.19 3.92
N LYS A 197 10.67 2.86 4.09
CA LYS A 197 10.73 2.21 5.40
C LYS A 197 11.10 0.72 5.27
N TYR A 198 12.06 0.25 6.04
CA TYR A 198 12.50 -1.16 5.99
C TYR A 198 11.39 -2.17 6.29
N LEU A 199 10.39 -1.80 7.12
CA LEU A 199 9.25 -2.69 7.39
C LEU A 199 8.43 -3.03 6.14
N PHE A 200 8.64 -2.32 5.03
CA PHE A 200 8.08 -2.66 3.72
C PHE A 200 8.50 -4.07 3.25
N ILE A 201 9.63 -4.59 3.77
CA ILE A 201 10.10 -5.94 3.48
C ILE A 201 9.05 -7.03 3.79
N TYR A 202 8.18 -6.81 4.77
CA TYR A 202 7.12 -7.78 5.08
C TYR A 202 6.12 -7.96 3.92
N LEU A 203 5.81 -6.86 3.21
CA LEU A 203 4.99 -6.95 2.00
C LEU A 203 5.73 -7.70 0.89
N LEU A 204 7.00 -7.39 0.68
CA LEU A 204 7.81 -8.04 -0.36
C LEU A 204 7.91 -9.54 -0.11
N ILE A 205 8.22 -9.96 1.12
CA ILE A 205 8.24 -11.38 1.50
C ILE A 205 6.87 -12.04 1.26
N ALA A 206 5.77 -11.37 1.64
CA ALA A 206 4.42 -11.91 1.41
C ALA A 206 4.12 -12.09 -0.08
N ILE A 207 4.55 -11.14 -0.93
CA ILE A 207 4.44 -11.23 -2.38
C ILE A 207 5.27 -12.39 -2.91
N ASP A 208 6.53 -12.53 -2.48
CA ASP A 208 7.42 -13.60 -2.90
C ASP A 208 6.90 -14.98 -2.50
N VAL A 209 6.40 -15.12 -1.27
CA VAL A 209 5.74 -16.36 -0.80
C VAL A 209 4.52 -16.70 -1.67
N LEU A 210 3.71 -15.70 -2.04
CA LEU A 210 2.57 -15.89 -2.93
C LEU A 210 3.01 -16.30 -4.35
N PHE A 211 4.08 -15.70 -4.89
CA PHE A 211 4.67 -16.10 -6.17
C PHE A 211 5.17 -17.54 -6.12
N PHE A 212 5.95 -17.88 -5.08
CA PHE A 212 6.44 -19.24 -4.87
C PHE A 212 5.29 -20.25 -4.81
N TYR A 213 4.27 -19.99 -3.99
CA TYR A 213 3.09 -20.84 -3.87
C TYR A 213 2.37 -21.02 -5.20
N THR A 214 2.19 -19.95 -5.96
CA THR A 214 1.43 -19.93 -7.22
C THR A 214 2.19 -20.68 -8.33
N ILE A 215 3.50 -20.52 -8.40
CA ILE A 215 4.35 -21.12 -9.44
C ILE A 215 4.69 -22.57 -9.11
N PHE A 216 5.20 -22.86 -7.91
CA PHE A 216 5.78 -24.16 -7.59
C PHE A 216 4.77 -25.12 -6.95
N ILE A 217 3.86 -24.64 -6.10
CA ILE A 217 2.91 -25.49 -5.39
C ILE A 217 1.63 -25.65 -6.19
N LYS A 218 0.95 -24.56 -6.54
CA LYS A 218 -0.30 -24.61 -7.33
C LYS A 218 -0.09 -24.80 -8.81
N LYS A 219 1.09 -24.46 -9.33
CA LYS A 219 1.44 -24.56 -10.77
C LYS A 219 0.45 -23.85 -11.70
N TYR A 220 -0.16 -22.76 -11.20
CA TYR A 220 -1.05 -21.93 -12.01
C TYR A 220 -0.30 -21.05 -13.00
N LYS A 221 0.94 -20.72 -12.69
CA LYS A 221 1.85 -19.94 -13.52
C LYS A 221 3.11 -20.73 -13.79
N LYS A 222 3.73 -20.44 -14.91
CA LYS A 222 5.08 -20.93 -15.23
C LYS A 222 6.10 -19.92 -14.71
N LEU A 223 7.25 -20.41 -14.31
CA LEU A 223 8.39 -19.55 -14.04
C LEU A 223 8.78 -18.85 -15.35
N ASP A 224 8.84 -17.51 -15.32
CA ASP A 224 9.26 -16.68 -16.44
C ASP A 224 10.45 -15.82 -15.98
N PHE A 225 11.53 -15.83 -16.75
CA PHE A 225 12.73 -15.02 -16.43
C PHE A 225 12.46 -13.52 -16.33
N LYS A 226 11.36 -13.04 -16.91
CA LYS A 226 10.96 -11.63 -16.76
C LYS A 226 10.71 -11.24 -15.30
N TYR A 227 10.38 -12.16 -14.41
CA TYR A 227 10.29 -11.86 -12.97
C TYR A 227 11.61 -11.36 -12.37
N LEU A 228 12.75 -11.80 -12.93
CA LEU A 228 14.06 -11.32 -12.50
C LEU A 228 14.24 -9.81 -12.73
N VAL A 229 13.57 -9.25 -13.73
CA VAL A 229 13.58 -7.79 -13.96
C VAL A 229 13.11 -7.01 -12.74
N SER A 230 12.10 -7.51 -12.01
CA SER A 230 11.65 -6.84 -10.78
C SER A 230 12.75 -6.84 -9.72
N LEU A 231 13.45 -7.98 -9.58
CA LEU A 231 14.55 -8.11 -8.62
C LEU A 231 15.76 -7.26 -9.03
N GLU A 232 16.13 -7.29 -10.32
CA GLU A 232 17.26 -6.49 -10.84
C GLU A 232 17.03 -5.00 -10.63
N VAL A 233 15.85 -4.49 -11.01
CA VAL A 233 15.49 -3.08 -10.83
C VAL A 233 15.46 -2.72 -9.35
N PHE A 234 14.89 -3.56 -8.50
CA PHE A 234 14.89 -3.37 -7.05
C PHE A 234 16.32 -3.23 -6.51
N ILE A 235 17.20 -4.19 -6.83
CA ILE A 235 18.59 -4.17 -6.36
C ILE A 235 19.33 -2.93 -6.89
N VAL A 236 19.24 -2.63 -8.19
CA VAL A 236 19.94 -1.49 -8.80
C VAL A 236 19.56 -0.17 -8.11
N LEU A 237 18.28 0.03 -7.82
CA LEU A 237 17.81 1.25 -7.14
C LEU A 237 18.23 1.30 -5.67
N LEU A 238 18.52 0.17 -5.05
CA LEU A 238 19.02 0.11 -3.67
C LEU A 238 20.54 0.28 -3.57
N VAL A 239 21.32 0.09 -4.64
CA VAL A 239 22.78 0.14 -4.61
C VAL A 239 23.31 1.40 -3.92
N PRO A 240 22.86 2.63 -4.21
CA PRO A 240 23.39 3.82 -3.55
C PRO A 240 23.15 3.80 -2.03
N HIS A 241 21.97 3.32 -1.60
CA HIS A 241 21.65 3.19 -0.18
C HIS A 241 22.49 2.10 0.51
N ILE A 242 22.72 0.97 -0.16
CA ILE A 242 23.57 -0.12 0.35
C ILE A 242 25.00 0.37 0.54
N ILE A 243 25.55 1.11 -0.43
CA ILE A 243 26.88 1.71 -0.32
C ILE A 243 26.93 2.68 0.87
N TRP A 244 25.91 3.52 1.04
CA TRP A 244 25.82 4.43 2.16
C TRP A 244 25.79 3.66 3.50
N LEU A 245 24.99 2.60 3.61
CA LEU A 245 24.92 1.76 4.82
C LEU A 245 26.28 1.18 5.21
N ILE A 246 27.02 0.64 4.23
CA ILE A 246 28.34 0.07 4.47
C ILE A 246 29.31 1.14 4.99
N ASN A 247 29.27 2.34 4.38
CA ASN A 247 30.16 3.45 4.75
C ASN A 247 29.78 4.14 6.08
N ASN A 248 28.57 3.87 6.62
CA ASN A 248 28.07 4.45 7.86
C ASN A 248 27.75 3.38 8.92
N ASP A 249 28.51 2.28 8.96
CA ASP A 249 28.44 1.24 9.98
C ASP A 249 27.02 0.70 10.21
N TYR A 250 26.21 0.63 9.15
CA TYR A 250 24.81 0.18 9.17
C TYR A 250 23.93 0.96 10.15
N ALA A 251 24.19 2.25 10.36
CA ALA A 251 23.58 3.10 11.37
C ALA A 251 22.05 2.97 11.45
N THR A 252 21.33 2.99 10.32
CA THR A 252 19.86 2.86 10.26
C THR A 252 19.38 1.50 10.79
N ILE A 253 20.11 0.42 10.50
CA ILE A 253 19.76 -0.94 10.93
C ILE A 253 20.02 -1.06 12.44
N THR A 254 21.20 -0.61 12.88
CA THR A 254 21.59 -0.62 14.29
C THR A 254 20.62 0.18 15.16
N TYR A 255 20.22 1.37 14.72
CA TYR A 255 19.19 2.17 15.38
C TYR A 255 17.85 1.42 15.50
N GLY A 256 17.41 0.76 14.40
CA GLY A 256 16.19 -0.05 14.43
C GLY A 256 16.25 -1.18 15.45
N LEU A 257 17.36 -1.90 15.52
CA LEU A 257 17.57 -3.01 16.45
C LEU A 257 17.60 -2.54 17.91
N THR A 258 18.33 -1.48 18.22
CA THR A 258 18.41 -0.93 19.59
C THR A 258 17.04 -0.44 20.08
N ARG A 259 16.22 0.14 19.19
CA ARG A 259 14.87 0.62 19.53
C ARG A 259 13.88 -0.51 19.85
N THR A 260 14.15 -1.75 19.44
CA THR A 260 13.28 -2.90 19.76
C THR A 260 13.33 -3.32 21.22
N GLY A 261 14.31 -2.86 22.00
CA GLY A 261 14.45 -3.18 23.43
C GLY A 261 14.76 -4.65 23.73
N LEU A 262 15.30 -5.38 22.75
CA LEU A 262 15.58 -6.82 22.85
C LEU A 262 16.55 -7.15 24.01
N GLU A 263 17.41 -6.22 24.41
CA GLU A 263 18.42 -6.44 25.42
C GLU A 263 17.87 -6.64 26.85
N ASN A 264 16.63 -6.18 27.13
CA ASN A 264 16.04 -6.20 28.48
C ASN A 264 14.66 -6.91 28.52
N SER A 265 14.37 -7.79 27.56
CA SER A 265 13.06 -8.44 27.49
C SER A 265 12.94 -9.64 28.43
N SER A 266 11.82 -9.74 29.17
CA SER A 266 11.45 -10.91 29.96
C SER A 266 10.68 -11.93 29.10
N LEU A 267 10.63 -13.20 29.53
CA LEU A 267 9.82 -14.20 28.81
C LEU A 267 8.31 -13.83 28.75
N LEU A 268 7.82 -13.12 29.76
CA LEU A 268 6.43 -12.62 29.79
C LEU A 268 6.18 -11.56 28.72
N ASP A 269 7.18 -10.78 28.36
CA ASP A 269 7.04 -9.74 27.33
C ASP A 269 6.72 -10.33 25.94
N HIS A 270 7.24 -11.53 25.66
CA HIS A 270 6.93 -12.25 24.43
C HIS A 270 5.45 -12.68 24.30
N VAL A 271 4.69 -12.68 25.40
CA VAL A 271 3.26 -12.96 25.39
C VAL A 271 2.44 -11.67 25.52
N ILE A 272 2.85 -10.80 26.44
CA ILE A 272 2.09 -9.58 26.79
C ILE A 272 2.11 -8.58 25.63
N TYR A 273 3.27 -8.30 25.04
CA TYR A 273 3.35 -7.30 23.94
C TYR A 273 2.60 -7.71 22.69
N PRO A 274 2.62 -8.95 22.20
CA PRO A 274 1.76 -9.38 21.10
C PRO A 274 0.26 -9.22 21.39
N LEU A 275 -0.18 -9.51 22.62
CA LEU A 275 -1.59 -9.33 23.01
C LEU A 275 -1.99 -7.86 23.09
N ILE A 276 -1.13 -7.00 23.64
CA ILE A 276 -1.33 -5.55 23.64
C ILE A 276 -1.37 -5.02 22.21
N PHE A 277 -0.45 -5.47 21.35
CA PHE A 277 -0.41 -5.09 19.94
C PHE A 277 -1.71 -5.49 19.23
N LEU A 278 -2.16 -6.72 19.40
CA LEU A 278 -3.42 -7.20 18.83
C LEU A 278 -4.62 -6.37 19.32
N GLY A 279 -4.70 -6.08 20.62
CA GLY A 279 -5.73 -5.22 21.18
C GLY A 279 -5.75 -3.82 20.59
N LYS A 280 -4.56 -3.20 20.41
CA LYS A 280 -4.42 -1.90 19.75
C LYS A 280 -4.85 -1.95 18.29
N GLN A 281 -4.49 -3.01 17.55
CA GLN A 281 -4.91 -3.17 16.14
C GLN A 281 -6.45 -3.28 16.02
N VAL A 282 -7.10 -4.07 16.88
CA VAL A 282 -8.55 -4.17 16.91
C VAL A 282 -9.18 -2.81 17.24
N GLY A 283 -8.63 -2.09 18.23
CA GLY A 283 -9.11 -0.75 18.61
C GLY A 283 -9.02 0.26 17.47
N LEU A 284 -7.90 0.28 16.74
CA LEU A 284 -7.68 1.16 15.59
C LEU A 284 -8.63 0.85 14.42
N LEU A 285 -9.10 -0.40 14.30
CA LEU A 285 -10.04 -0.82 13.26
C LEU A 285 -11.52 -0.61 13.62
N ILE A 286 -11.86 -0.16 14.84
CA ILE A 286 -13.25 0.09 15.23
C ILE A 286 -13.97 1.03 14.25
N PRO A 287 -13.45 2.19 13.86
CA PRO A 287 -14.11 3.06 12.89
C PRO A 287 -14.34 2.37 11.53
N PHE A 288 -13.36 1.59 11.06
CA PHE A 288 -13.48 0.78 9.85
C PHE A 288 -14.63 -0.23 9.94
N PHE A 289 -14.77 -0.95 11.06
CA PHE A 289 -15.86 -1.91 11.24
C PHE A 289 -17.21 -1.22 11.30
N ILE A 290 -17.31 -0.06 11.95
CA ILE A 290 -18.54 0.75 11.99
C ILE A 290 -18.92 1.20 10.57
N MET A 291 -17.98 1.77 9.81
CA MET A 291 -18.21 2.17 8.42
C MET A 291 -18.58 0.98 7.54
N SER A 292 -17.88 -0.15 7.68
CA SER A 292 -18.17 -1.37 6.95
C SER A 292 -19.60 -1.85 7.21
N PHE A 293 -20.04 -1.83 8.45
CA PHE A 293 -21.42 -2.20 8.81
C PHE A 293 -22.45 -1.34 8.08
N PHE A 294 -22.29 -0.01 8.08
CA PHE A 294 -23.23 0.91 7.42
C PHE A 294 -23.17 0.84 5.90
N LEU A 295 -21.97 0.78 5.31
CA LEU A 295 -21.79 0.76 3.86
C LEU A 295 -22.20 -0.59 3.25
N VAL A 296 -21.99 -1.69 3.98
CA VAL A 296 -22.15 -3.05 3.46
C VAL A 296 -23.43 -3.72 3.97
N LYS A 297 -24.17 -3.12 4.92
CA LYS A 297 -25.41 -3.66 5.50
C LYS A 297 -26.46 -4.09 4.47
N LYS A 298 -26.49 -3.44 3.30
CA LYS A 298 -27.41 -3.78 2.21
C LYS A 298 -26.94 -4.94 1.33
N PHE A 299 -25.67 -5.37 1.46
CA PHE A 299 -25.11 -6.46 0.69
C PHE A 299 -25.38 -7.80 1.37
N LYS A 300 -26.12 -8.66 0.71
CA LYS A 300 -26.30 -10.05 1.19
C LYS A 300 -25.10 -10.88 0.76
N PHE A 301 -24.16 -11.11 1.66
CA PHE A 301 -23.04 -12.02 1.41
C PHE A 301 -23.53 -13.48 1.55
N LYS A 302 -23.43 -14.23 0.46
CA LYS A 302 -23.48 -15.70 0.52
C LYS A 302 -22.05 -16.21 0.34
N ILE A 303 -21.41 -16.56 1.44
CA ILE A 303 -20.13 -17.26 1.40
C ILE A 303 -20.42 -18.68 0.96
N SER A 304 -20.01 -19.05 -0.24
CA SER A 304 -20.04 -20.43 -0.71
C SER A 304 -18.71 -21.10 -0.36
N LEU A 305 -18.70 -21.86 0.73
CA LEU A 305 -17.53 -22.69 1.12
C LEU A 305 -17.15 -23.75 0.07
N LYS A 306 -17.95 -23.90 -0.99
CA LYS A 306 -17.68 -24.78 -2.14
C LYS A 306 -16.87 -24.15 -3.24
N ASP A 307 -16.67 -22.84 -3.22
CA ASP A 307 -15.80 -22.18 -4.19
C ASP A 307 -14.33 -22.43 -3.79
N LYS A 308 -13.72 -23.47 -4.37
CA LYS A 308 -12.30 -23.85 -4.23
C LYS A 308 -11.30 -22.76 -4.74
N LYS A 309 -11.72 -21.51 -4.81
CA LYS A 309 -10.95 -20.37 -5.31
C LYS A 309 -10.65 -19.31 -4.24
N LEU A 310 -11.00 -19.61 -2.97
CA LEU A 310 -10.53 -18.84 -1.82
C LEU A 310 -9.36 -19.57 -1.16
#